data_2f96d91d58d0a5b705a3cc1c43dce49b
#
_entry.id   2f96d91d58d0a5b705a3cc1c43dce49b
#
_cell.length_a   1.000
_cell.length_b   1.000
_cell.length_c   1.000
_cell.angle_alpha   90.00
_cell.angle_beta   90.00
_cell.angle_gamma   90.00
#
_symmetry.space_group_name_H-M   'P 1'
#
loop_
_entity.id
_entity.type
_entity.pdbx_description
1 polymer ?
#
loop_
_entity_poly.entity_id
_entity_poly.type
_entity_poly.pdbx_seq_one_letter_code
_entity_poly.pdbx_strand_id
1 'polypeptide(L)'
;MSDPESPVGHLCTIIPCRGVAVHCAPDRSQTGDRAALRVYGIVSFRMFSTHQTGWLNQERAVVAMNDGGSWLFSADGIPQPFEEPESYKARRIADRFTDEMLERYCKALDIRLFDEAFYGMKACVLNTVQRLPPGAPVMSLEAAHSHTVGVG
;
A
#
# COMPACT_ATOMS: atom_id res chain seq x y z
N MET A 1 11.55 -7.91 5.89
CA MET A 1 10.85 -6.90 5.07
C MET A 1 9.89 -6.22 6.03
N SER A 2 10.15 -4.95 6.36
CA SER A 2 9.26 -4.17 7.24
C SER A 2 7.97 -3.91 6.47
N ASP A 3 6.83 -4.14 7.12
CA ASP A 3 5.52 -3.81 6.61
C ASP A 3 5.43 -2.27 6.51
N PRO A 4 5.33 -1.69 5.29
CA PRO A 4 5.28 -0.24 5.11
C PRO A 4 4.00 0.39 5.70
N GLU A 5 3.02 -0.42 6.05
CA GLU A 5 1.74 0.01 6.60
C GLU A 5 1.82 0.29 8.11
N SER A 6 2.73 -0.39 8.79
CA SER A 6 2.98 -0.21 10.23
C SER A 6 3.30 1.24 10.63
N PRO A 7 4.14 2.00 9.88
CA PRO A 7 4.39 3.41 10.20
C PRO A 7 3.16 4.29 10.08
N VAL A 8 2.29 4.08 9.09
CA VAL A 8 1.07 4.89 8.91
C VAL A 8 0.13 4.70 10.08
N GLY A 9 -0.14 3.46 10.46
CA GLY A 9 -0.98 3.13 11.62
C GLY A 9 -0.42 3.75 12.91
N HIS A 10 0.90 3.64 13.12
CA HIS A 10 1.55 4.23 14.29
C HIS A 10 1.46 5.76 14.32
N LEU A 11 1.67 6.42 13.20
CA LEU A 11 1.53 7.88 13.12
C LEU A 11 0.11 8.33 13.44
N CYS A 12 -0.91 7.61 13.01
CA CYS A 12 -2.30 7.93 13.32
C CYS A 12 -2.63 7.83 14.83
N THR A 13 -1.84 7.09 15.62
CA THR A 13 -2.01 7.09 17.08
C THR A 13 -1.43 8.31 17.75
N ILE A 14 -0.36 8.87 17.19
CA ILE A 14 0.37 10.01 17.77
C ILE A 14 -0.24 11.32 17.27
N ILE A 15 -0.57 11.38 15.99
CA ILE A 15 -1.19 12.53 15.35
C ILE A 15 -2.67 12.18 15.17
N PRO A 16 -3.62 12.98 15.72
CA PRO A 16 -5.05 12.68 15.59
C PRO A 16 -5.52 12.92 14.15
N CYS A 17 -5.19 11.98 13.25
CA CYS A 17 -5.52 12.05 11.83
C CYS A 17 -5.97 10.68 11.31
N ARG A 18 -6.56 10.65 10.13
CA ARG A 18 -6.71 9.44 9.33
C ARG A 18 -5.50 9.29 8.43
N GLY A 19 -5.03 8.06 8.29
CA GLY A 19 -3.97 7.70 7.36
C GLY A 19 -4.47 6.76 6.28
N VAL A 20 -3.84 6.82 5.12
CA VAL A 20 -4.12 5.91 4.00
C VAL A 20 -2.81 5.31 3.51
N ALA A 21 -2.78 4.00 3.33
CA ALA A 21 -1.70 3.30 2.66
C ALA A 21 -2.25 2.57 1.45
N VAL A 22 -1.61 2.73 0.31
CA VAL A 22 -2.02 2.13 -0.95
C VAL A 22 -0.84 1.42 -1.61
N HIS A 23 -1.14 0.30 -2.27
CA HIS A 23 -0.21 -0.36 -3.18
C HIS A 23 -0.91 -0.60 -4.50
N CYS A 24 -0.19 -0.35 -5.58
CA CYS A 24 -0.62 -0.67 -6.93
C CYS A 24 0.59 -1.17 -7.71
N ALA A 25 0.64 -2.47 -7.96
CA ALA A 25 1.65 -3.08 -8.79
C ALA A 25 1.01 -3.98 -9.84
N PRO A 26 1.37 -3.86 -11.12
CA PRO A 26 0.79 -4.66 -12.18
C PRO A 26 1.07 -6.14 -11.96
N ASP A 27 0.15 -6.99 -12.45
CA ASP A 27 0.35 -8.44 -12.43
C ASP A 27 1.47 -8.85 -13.40
N ARG A 28 2.56 -9.36 -12.85
CA ARG A 28 3.73 -9.86 -13.59
C ARG A 28 3.78 -11.38 -13.69
N SER A 29 2.70 -12.09 -13.38
CA SER A 29 2.65 -13.56 -13.43
C SER A 29 2.98 -14.14 -14.81
N GLN A 30 2.78 -13.35 -15.87
CA GLN A 30 3.02 -13.72 -17.26
C GLN A 30 4.46 -13.44 -17.74
N THR A 31 5.26 -12.68 -17.01
CA THR A 31 6.59 -12.24 -17.48
C THR A 31 7.73 -13.24 -17.25
N GLY A 32 7.44 -14.41 -16.69
CA GLY A 32 8.42 -15.50 -16.54
C GLY A 32 9.47 -15.29 -15.43
N ASP A 33 9.58 -14.13 -14.86
CA ASP A 33 10.56 -13.78 -13.82
C ASP A 33 10.06 -14.21 -12.43
N ARG A 34 9.93 -15.54 -12.27
CA ARG A 34 9.35 -16.15 -11.06
C ARG A 34 10.26 -16.20 -9.84
N ALA A 35 11.56 -15.96 -10.02
CA ALA A 35 12.54 -16.30 -8.98
C ALA A 35 12.65 -15.27 -7.84
N ALA A 36 12.24 -14.02 -8.05
CA ALA A 36 12.50 -12.93 -7.10
C ALA A 36 11.23 -12.34 -6.44
N LEU A 37 10.03 -12.59 -6.97
CA LEU A 37 8.82 -11.91 -6.52
C LEU A 37 7.97 -12.82 -5.62
N ARG A 38 7.70 -12.38 -4.39
CA ARG A 38 6.73 -13.03 -3.51
C ARG A 38 5.28 -12.66 -3.84
N VAL A 39 5.10 -11.55 -4.56
CA VAL A 39 3.79 -11.05 -5.00
C VAL A 39 3.92 -10.66 -6.47
N TYR A 40 3.09 -11.21 -7.33
CA TYR A 40 3.13 -10.99 -8.77
C TYR A 40 2.30 -9.78 -9.20
N GLY A 41 1.28 -9.43 -8.45
CA GLY A 41 0.46 -8.26 -8.65
C GLY A 41 -0.29 -7.94 -7.36
N ILE A 42 -0.51 -6.66 -7.08
CA ILE A 42 -1.25 -6.23 -5.92
C ILE A 42 -1.96 -4.91 -6.19
N VAL A 43 -3.21 -4.84 -5.78
CA VAL A 43 -3.96 -3.60 -5.57
C VAL A 43 -4.45 -3.62 -4.14
N SER A 44 -4.05 -2.64 -3.34
CA SER A 44 -4.49 -2.55 -1.95
C SER A 44 -4.80 -1.12 -1.53
N PHE A 45 -5.82 -1.01 -0.70
CA PHE A 45 -6.25 0.21 -0.06
C PHE A 45 -6.45 -0.07 1.41
N ARG A 46 -5.78 0.69 2.29
CA ARG A 46 -5.92 0.56 3.74
C ARG A 46 -6.09 1.92 4.37
N MET A 47 -7.05 2.01 5.29
CA MET A 47 -7.29 3.19 6.11
C MET A 47 -6.97 2.90 7.56
N PHE A 48 -6.39 3.90 8.20
CA PHE A 48 -6.04 3.90 9.60
C PHE A 48 -6.68 5.10 10.29
N SER A 49 -7.06 4.93 11.55
CA SER A 49 -7.66 5.99 12.36
C SER A 49 -6.94 6.15 13.69
N THR A 50 -7.38 7.13 14.47
CA THR A 50 -6.87 7.34 15.83
C THR A 50 -7.42 6.30 16.83
N HIS A 51 -8.51 5.63 16.48
CA HIS A 51 -9.13 4.65 17.33
C HIS A 51 -8.40 3.32 17.23
N GLN A 52 -8.08 2.75 18.37
CA GLN A 52 -7.45 1.45 18.44
C GLN A 52 -8.47 0.39 18.01
N THR A 53 -8.34 -0.07 16.78
CA THR A 53 -9.02 -1.28 16.30
C THR A 53 -8.08 -2.47 16.48
N GLY A 54 -8.57 -3.69 16.29
CA GLY A 54 -7.83 -4.91 16.65
C GLY A 54 -6.41 -5.05 16.11
N TRP A 55 -6.05 -4.37 15.00
CA TRP A 55 -4.73 -4.43 14.40
C TRP A 55 -4.26 -3.05 13.93
N LEU A 56 -3.23 -2.51 14.58
CA LEU A 56 -2.52 -1.27 14.18
C LEU A 56 -3.43 -0.09 13.82
N ASN A 57 -4.59 0.05 14.46
CA ASN A 57 -5.60 1.08 14.15
C ASN A 57 -6.15 1.01 12.71
N GLN A 58 -6.06 -0.14 12.06
CA GLN A 58 -6.63 -0.34 10.75
C GLN A 58 -8.16 -0.30 10.84
N GLU A 59 -8.77 0.68 10.21
CA GLU A 59 -10.22 0.86 10.13
C GLU A 59 -10.81 0.07 8.97
N ARG A 60 -10.08 0.05 7.85
CA ARG A 60 -10.50 -0.62 6.62
C ARG A 60 -9.31 -1.17 5.86
N ALA A 61 -9.48 -2.37 5.26
CA ALA A 61 -8.57 -2.91 4.25
C ALA A 61 -9.36 -3.53 3.11
N VAL A 62 -8.98 -3.22 1.87
CA VAL A 62 -9.44 -3.90 0.66
C VAL A 62 -8.20 -4.27 -0.14
N VAL A 63 -8.03 -5.56 -0.41
CA VAL A 63 -6.82 -6.11 -1.04
C VAL A 63 -7.21 -7.14 -2.09
N ALA A 64 -6.66 -6.98 -3.29
CA ALA A 64 -6.59 -8.04 -4.30
C ALA A 64 -5.13 -8.26 -4.64
N MET A 65 -4.64 -9.49 -4.54
CA MET A 65 -3.23 -9.79 -4.83
C MET A 65 -3.09 -11.16 -5.49
N ASN A 66 -2.05 -11.29 -6.32
CA ASN A 66 -1.61 -12.56 -6.89
C ASN A 66 -0.33 -13.01 -6.19
N ASP A 67 -0.39 -14.15 -5.50
CA ASP A 67 0.75 -14.74 -4.78
C ASP A 67 1.61 -15.68 -5.65
N GLY A 68 1.30 -15.74 -6.95
CA GLY A 68 1.94 -16.64 -7.91
C GLY A 68 1.25 -17.98 -8.09
N GLY A 69 0.28 -18.32 -7.26
CA GLY A 69 -0.59 -19.49 -7.39
C GLY A 69 -1.99 -19.11 -7.85
N SER A 70 -2.54 -18.10 -7.20
CA SER A 70 -3.89 -17.62 -7.49
C SER A 70 -4.07 -16.18 -7.02
N TRP A 71 -5.14 -15.56 -7.52
CA TRP A 71 -5.60 -14.29 -6.97
C TRP A 71 -6.32 -14.52 -5.63
N LEU A 72 -6.00 -13.69 -4.67
CA LEU A 72 -6.63 -13.61 -3.36
C LEU A 72 -7.33 -12.27 -3.23
N PHE A 73 -8.43 -12.24 -2.51
CA PHE A 73 -9.18 -11.03 -2.20
C PHE A 73 -9.62 -11.02 -0.75
N SER A 74 -9.43 -9.90 -0.07
CA SER A 74 -10.04 -9.63 1.22
C SER A 74 -10.60 -8.21 1.28
N ALA A 75 -11.62 -8.02 2.11
CA ALA A 75 -12.26 -6.75 2.37
C ALA A 75 -12.69 -6.71 3.84
N ASP A 76 -11.80 -6.23 4.70
CA ASP A 76 -11.92 -6.27 6.15
C ASP A 76 -12.17 -4.88 6.74
N GLY A 77 -12.90 -4.83 7.85
CA GLY A 77 -13.23 -3.59 8.56
C GLY A 77 -14.50 -2.91 8.06
N ILE A 78 -14.66 -1.63 8.40
CA ILE A 78 -15.89 -0.87 8.14
C ILE A 78 -15.90 -0.35 6.71
N PRO A 79 -16.86 -0.78 5.85
CA PRO A 79 -16.98 -0.27 4.50
C PRO A 79 -17.18 1.26 4.48
N GLN A 80 -16.53 1.93 3.53
CA GLN A 80 -16.61 3.36 3.39
C GLN A 80 -17.72 3.74 2.37
N PRO A 81 -18.34 4.91 2.48
CA PRO A 81 -19.45 5.32 1.61
C PRO A 81 -19.11 5.40 0.12
N PHE A 82 -17.83 5.55 -0.21
CA PHE A 82 -17.33 5.64 -1.59
C PHE A 82 -17.00 4.28 -2.22
N GLU A 83 -17.11 3.19 -1.46
CA GLU A 83 -16.79 1.85 -1.96
C GLU A 83 -17.88 1.29 -2.88
N GLU A 84 -17.48 0.35 -3.70
CA GLU A 84 -18.32 -0.39 -4.65
C GLU A 84 -18.45 -1.87 -4.23
N PRO A 85 -19.22 -2.20 -3.15
CA PRO A 85 -19.28 -3.55 -2.59
C PRO A 85 -19.79 -4.61 -3.57
N GLU A 86 -20.57 -4.22 -4.58
CA GLU A 86 -21.06 -5.15 -5.59
C GLU A 86 -19.93 -5.67 -6.48
N SER A 87 -18.89 -4.86 -6.74
CA SER A 87 -17.70 -5.28 -7.47
C SER A 87 -16.93 -6.39 -6.75
N TYR A 88 -17.01 -6.43 -5.40
CA TYR A 88 -16.33 -7.46 -4.59
C TYR A 88 -16.90 -8.87 -4.81
N LYS A 89 -18.08 -8.97 -5.45
CA LYS A 89 -18.75 -10.23 -5.81
C LYS A 89 -18.38 -10.72 -7.21
N ALA A 90 -17.52 -9.99 -7.94
CA ALA A 90 -17.13 -10.37 -9.29
C ALA A 90 -16.61 -11.83 -9.34
N ARG A 91 -16.95 -12.55 -10.42
CA ARG A 91 -16.57 -13.96 -10.60
C ARG A 91 -15.06 -14.13 -10.60
N ARG A 92 -14.34 -13.28 -11.34
CA ARG A 92 -12.87 -13.26 -11.33
C ARG A 92 -12.39 -12.46 -10.13
N ILE A 93 -11.53 -13.08 -9.34
CA ILE A 93 -11.02 -12.44 -8.12
C ILE A 93 -10.21 -11.18 -8.46
N ALA A 94 -9.45 -11.19 -9.55
CA ALA A 94 -8.71 -10.03 -10.04
C ALA A 94 -9.60 -8.79 -10.33
N ASP A 95 -10.88 -9.02 -10.68
CA ASP A 95 -11.80 -7.95 -11.03
C ASP A 95 -12.56 -7.40 -9.79
N ARG A 96 -12.33 -7.96 -8.60
CA ARG A 96 -13.00 -7.54 -7.37
C ARG A 96 -12.48 -6.23 -6.83
N PHE A 97 -11.21 -5.94 -7.06
CA PHE A 97 -10.60 -4.67 -6.70
C PHE A 97 -9.49 -4.35 -7.68
N THR A 98 -9.71 -3.36 -8.54
CA THR A 98 -8.80 -2.97 -9.63
C THR A 98 -8.10 -1.64 -9.32
N ASP A 99 -7.10 -1.30 -10.12
CA ASP A 99 -6.39 -0.02 -10.04
C ASP A 99 -7.32 1.18 -10.30
N GLU A 100 -8.27 1.05 -11.23
CA GLU A 100 -9.26 2.10 -11.45
C GLU A 100 -10.19 2.29 -10.23
N MET A 101 -10.55 1.20 -9.54
CA MET A 101 -11.31 1.30 -8.29
C MET A 101 -10.47 1.98 -7.20
N LEU A 102 -9.20 1.60 -7.08
CA LEU A 102 -8.26 2.22 -6.15
C LEU A 102 -8.14 3.73 -6.41
N GLU A 103 -8.00 4.14 -7.67
CA GLU A 103 -7.94 5.55 -8.05
C GLU A 103 -9.22 6.29 -7.64
N ARG A 104 -10.41 5.71 -7.90
CA ARG A 104 -11.68 6.32 -7.49
C ARG A 104 -11.79 6.47 -5.97
N TYR A 105 -11.34 5.47 -5.20
CA TYR A 105 -11.35 5.53 -3.73
C TYR A 105 -10.41 6.62 -3.21
N CYS A 106 -9.20 6.70 -3.77
CA CYS A 106 -8.26 7.76 -3.44
C CYS A 106 -8.81 9.14 -3.80
N LYS A 107 -9.43 9.28 -4.97
CA LYS A 107 -10.03 10.54 -5.43
C LYS A 107 -11.20 10.98 -4.52
N ALA A 108 -11.98 10.07 -3.98
CA ALA A 108 -13.03 10.37 -3.01
C ALA A 108 -12.47 10.93 -1.67
N LEU A 109 -11.19 10.75 -1.43
CA LEU A 109 -10.44 11.30 -0.29
C LEU A 109 -9.55 12.48 -0.69
N ASP A 110 -9.77 13.08 -1.87
CA ASP A 110 -8.94 14.15 -2.43
C ASP A 110 -7.47 13.76 -2.67
N ILE A 111 -7.18 12.46 -2.80
CA ILE A 111 -5.85 11.95 -3.12
C ILE A 111 -5.79 11.62 -4.62
N ARG A 112 -4.90 12.29 -5.35
CA ARG A 112 -4.69 12.08 -6.79
C ARG A 112 -3.53 11.12 -7.01
N LEU A 113 -3.81 9.82 -6.93
CA LEU A 113 -2.80 8.77 -6.84
C LEU A 113 -1.78 8.78 -7.99
N PHE A 114 -2.21 9.07 -9.22
CA PHE A 114 -1.37 9.05 -10.42
C PHE A 114 -1.04 10.44 -10.98
N ASP A 115 -1.34 11.50 -10.24
CA ASP A 115 -1.04 12.87 -10.63
C ASP A 115 0.27 13.32 -9.95
N GLU A 116 1.37 13.32 -10.69
CA GLU A 116 2.68 13.74 -10.17
C GLU A 116 2.66 15.16 -9.60
N ALA A 117 1.87 16.06 -10.18
CA ALA A 117 1.75 17.43 -9.71
C ALA A 117 1.11 17.55 -8.31
N PHE A 118 0.30 16.55 -7.93
CA PHE A 118 -0.30 16.46 -6.61
C PHE A 118 0.75 16.31 -5.50
N TYR A 119 1.83 15.59 -5.76
CA TYR A 119 2.85 15.26 -4.77
C TYR A 119 3.89 16.36 -4.57
N GLY A 120 3.71 17.55 -5.05
CA GLY A 120 4.51 18.74 -4.77
C GLY A 120 6.03 18.51 -4.61
N MET A 121 6.83 19.56 -4.84
CA MET A 121 8.30 19.47 -4.74
C MET A 121 8.83 19.47 -3.28
N LYS A 122 7.96 19.61 -2.28
CA LYS A 122 8.38 19.63 -0.87
C LYS A 122 8.17 18.26 -0.24
N ALA A 123 9.25 17.57 0.03
CA ALA A 123 9.27 16.33 0.79
C ALA A 123 9.71 16.60 2.23
N CYS A 124 9.09 15.91 3.18
CA CYS A 124 9.54 15.86 4.57
C CYS A 124 10.20 14.52 4.83
N VAL A 125 11.44 14.52 5.28
CA VAL A 125 12.15 13.31 5.68
C VAL A 125 11.98 13.13 7.18
N LEU A 126 11.37 12.01 7.58
CA LEU A 126 11.28 11.63 8.98
C LEU A 126 12.54 10.84 9.35
N ASN A 127 13.43 11.47 10.11
CA ASN A 127 14.56 10.80 10.69
C ASN A 127 14.17 10.15 12.01
N THR A 128 14.42 8.84 12.16
CA THR A 128 14.30 8.21 13.47
C THR A 128 15.54 8.53 14.30
N VAL A 129 15.34 8.91 15.55
CA VAL A 129 16.42 9.14 16.53
C VAL A 129 16.92 7.81 17.11
N GLN A 130 16.26 6.72 16.76
CA GLN A 130 16.60 5.38 17.25
C GLN A 130 17.92 4.93 16.63
N ARG A 131 18.89 4.54 17.47
CA ARG A 131 20.14 3.97 16.98
C ARG A 131 19.88 2.72 16.18
N LEU A 132 20.42 2.66 14.98
CA LEU A 132 20.37 1.45 14.17
C LEU A 132 21.00 0.29 14.95
N PRO A 133 20.49 -0.94 14.83
CA PRO A 133 21.12 -2.12 15.40
C PRO A 133 22.60 -2.21 14.94
N PRO A 134 23.51 -2.72 15.79
CA PRO A 134 24.88 -2.98 15.37
C PRO A 134 24.92 -3.83 14.11
N GLY A 135 25.64 -3.38 13.08
CA GLY A 135 25.76 -4.09 11.81
C GLY A 135 24.62 -3.81 10.81
N ALA A 136 23.68 -2.93 11.11
CA ALA A 136 22.70 -2.50 10.13
C ALA A 136 23.40 -1.84 8.93
N PRO A 137 23.10 -2.25 7.69
CA PRO A 137 23.68 -1.63 6.51
C PRO A 137 23.18 -0.19 6.40
N VAL A 138 24.12 0.75 6.33
CA VAL A 138 23.82 2.16 6.07
C VAL A 138 24.17 2.43 4.62
N MET A 139 23.21 2.88 3.85
CA MET A 139 23.45 3.33 2.49
C MET A 139 22.93 4.76 2.30
N SER A 140 23.57 5.49 1.39
CA SER A 140 23.09 6.82 1.02
C SER A 140 21.76 6.72 0.25
N LEU A 141 21.00 7.81 0.22
CA LEU A 141 19.75 7.87 -0.56
C LEU A 141 20.01 7.61 -2.05
N GLU A 142 21.15 8.06 -2.57
CA GLU A 142 21.58 7.82 -3.96
C GLU A 142 21.89 6.34 -4.22
N ALA A 143 22.55 5.67 -3.27
CA ALA A 143 22.81 4.24 -3.37
C ALA A 143 21.52 3.42 -3.26
N ALA A 144 20.57 3.84 -2.43
CA ALA A 144 19.25 3.22 -2.34
C ALA A 144 18.46 3.38 -3.64
N HIS A 145 18.54 4.56 -4.27
CA HIS A 145 17.88 4.85 -5.54
C HIS A 145 18.46 4.03 -6.70
N SER A 146 19.78 3.91 -6.77
CA SER A 146 20.44 3.07 -7.79
C SER A 146 20.14 1.58 -7.64
N HIS A 147 19.95 1.10 -6.41
CA HIS A 147 19.52 -0.28 -6.15
C HIS A 147 18.08 -0.56 -6.61
N THR A 148 17.20 0.43 -6.57
CA THR A 148 15.80 0.27 -6.99
C THR A 148 15.64 0.36 -8.50
N VAL A 149 16.48 1.12 -9.18
CA VAL A 149 16.42 1.34 -10.64
C VAL A 149 17.21 0.26 -11.42
N GLY A 150 18.14 -0.44 -10.76
CA GLY A 150 18.99 -1.48 -11.38
C GLY A 150 18.36 -2.88 -11.44
N VAL A 151 17.11 -3.05 -11.02
CA VAL A 151 16.34 -4.31 -11.08
C VAL A 151 15.19 -4.12 -12.07
N GLY A 152 15.53 -3.69 -13.28
CA GLY A 152 14.63 -3.56 -14.42
C GLY A 152 15.02 -4.54 -15.51
#